data_f5000242efb4c616bffef3312a4ec995
#
_entry.id   f5000242efb4c616bffef3312a4ec995
#
_cell.length_a   1.000
_cell.length_b   1.000
_cell.length_c   1.000
_cell.angle_alpha   90.00
_cell.angle_beta   90.00
_cell.angle_gamma   90.00
#
_symmetry.space_group_name_H-M   'P 1'
#
loop_
_entity.id
_entity.type
_entity.pdbx_description
1 polymer ?
#
loop_
_entity_poly.entity_id
_entity_poly.type
_entity_poly.pdbx_seq_one_letter_code
_entity_poly.pdbx_strand_id
1 'polypeptide(L)'
;MYGKYVLMPILGADAFAALTYWGKLSHSYIAFAFMIGIVLMFILWVKDNFFDSTDLEWISKAGGLFSSGVHPPARKFNFGQKFIFWAVILGGGSLSISGLALMFPFEITPFAGTFAVLNVFGFGLPTELSPLAETQLSHLWHGILGLVMIAIIIAHIYIGSLGMEGAFDAVSTGQVDENWARENHSLWVAELEGGAAPPQSGGEQPAE
;
A
#
# COMPACT_ATOMS: atom_id res chain seq x y z
N MET A 1 5.74 13.82 -20.13
CA MET A 1 6.75 14.87 -20.31
C MET A 1 8.17 14.28 -20.36
N TYR A 2 8.65 13.59 -19.34
CA TYR A 2 10.03 13.04 -19.29
C TYR A 2 10.36 12.12 -20.46
N GLY A 3 9.46 11.20 -20.85
CA GLY A 3 9.71 10.31 -21.98
C GLY A 3 10.10 11.04 -23.26
N LYS A 4 9.38 12.13 -23.61
CA LYS A 4 9.66 12.89 -24.83
C LYS A 4 11.00 13.64 -24.78
N TYR A 5 11.37 14.19 -23.63
CA TYR A 5 12.56 15.04 -23.52
C TYR A 5 13.82 14.28 -23.11
N VAL A 6 13.68 13.09 -22.54
CA VAL A 6 14.80 12.27 -22.08
C VAL A 6 14.96 11.01 -22.95
N LEU A 7 13.91 10.21 -23.07
CA LEU A 7 14.02 8.92 -23.76
C LEU A 7 14.01 9.05 -25.29
N MET A 8 13.17 9.92 -25.85
CA MET A 8 13.09 10.07 -27.30
C MET A 8 14.42 10.56 -27.94
N PRO A 9 15.16 11.51 -27.37
CA PRO A 9 16.49 11.89 -27.89
C PRO A 9 17.52 10.78 -27.83
N ILE A 10 17.41 9.85 -26.88
CA ILE A 10 18.33 8.71 -26.70
C ILE A 10 17.98 7.56 -27.64
N LEU A 11 16.68 7.24 -27.74
CA LEU A 11 16.21 6.03 -28.45
C LEU A 11 15.86 6.32 -29.92
N GLY A 12 15.64 7.58 -30.30
CA GLY A 12 15.05 7.96 -31.57
C GLY A 12 13.52 7.87 -31.59
N ALA A 13 12.89 8.50 -32.55
CA ALA A 13 11.42 8.64 -32.60
C ALA A 13 10.71 7.29 -32.75
N ASP A 14 11.20 6.41 -33.61
CA ASP A 14 10.53 5.13 -33.89
C ASP A 14 10.61 4.15 -32.70
N ALA A 15 11.79 4.01 -32.09
CA ALA A 15 11.95 3.18 -30.90
C ALA A 15 11.18 3.73 -29.70
N PHE A 16 11.15 5.05 -29.54
CA PHE A 16 10.34 5.69 -28.52
C PHE A 16 8.83 5.49 -28.75
N ALA A 17 8.35 5.56 -29.99
CA ALA A 17 6.96 5.28 -30.34
C ALA A 17 6.58 3.83 -30.04
N ALA A 18 7.44 2.87 -30.43
CA ALA A 18 7.25 1.46 -30.12
C ALA A 18 7.22 1.20 -28.60
N LEU A 19 8.17 1.77 -27.86
CA LEU A 19 8.22 1.64 -26.38
C LEU A 19 6.96 2.18 -25.72
N THR A 20 6.48 3.35 -26.14
CA THR A 20 5.28 3.96 -25.56
C THR A 20 4.02 3.18 -25.91
N TYR A 21 3.93 2.63 -27.13
CA TYR A 21 2.82 1.78 -27.54
C TYR A 21 2.74 0.50 -26.70
N TRP A 22 3.83 -0.25 -26.63
CA TRP A 22 3.89 -1.49 -25.86
C TRP A 22 3.77 -1.26 -24.36
N GLY A 23 4.36 -0.18 -23.85
CA GLY A 23 4.23 0.22 -22.46
C GLY A 23 2.79 0.55 -22.07
N LYS A 24 2.07 1.32 -22.90
CA LYS A 24 0.66 1.61 -22.69
C LYS A 24 -0.19 0.32 -22.74
N LEU A 25 0.06 -0.53 -23.75
CA LEU A 25 -0.69 -1.78 -23.90
C LEU A 25 -0.51 -2.68 -22.68
N SER A 26 0.74 -2.95 -22.30
CA SER A 26 1.08 -3.76 -21.12
C SER A 26 0.47 -3.20 -19.84
N HIS A 27 0.59 -1.88 -19.63
CA HIS A 27 0.01 -1.22 -18.46
C HIS A 27 -1.50 -1.43 -18.39
N SER A 28 -2.21 -1.26 -19.50
CA SER A 28 -3.66 -1.42 -19.57
C SER A 28 -4.09 -2.85 -19.24
N TYR A 29 -3.41 -3.87 -19.75
CA TYR A 29 -3.77 -5.27 -19.45
C TYR A 29 -3.39 -5.68 -18.02
N ILE A 30 -2.20 -5.30 -17.56
CA ILE A 30 -1.74 -5.61 -16.20
C ILE A 30 -2.62 -4.91 -15.16
N ALA A 31 -3.16 -3.72 -15.47
CA ALA A 31 -4.07 -3.00 -14.58
C ALA A 31 -5.32 -3.81 -14.22
N PHE A 32 -5.90 -4.59 -15.14
CA PHE A 32 -7.04 -5.44 -14.81
C PHE A 32 -6.67 -6.57 -13.85
N ALA A 33 -5.52 -7.23 -14.04
CA ALA A 33 -5.02 -8.23 -13.11
C ALA A 33 -4.75 -7.62 -11.72
N PHE A 34 -4.19 -6.40 -11.69
CA PHE A 34 -3.98 -5.63 -10.46
C PHE A 34 -5.29 -5.31 -9.73
N MET A 35 -6.33 -4.85 -10.44
CA MET A 35 -7.64 -4.58 -9.87
C MET A 35 -8.26 -5.84 -9.24
N ILE A 36 -8.18 -6.97 -9.95
CA ILE A 36 -8.64 -8.26 -9.41
C ILE A 36 -7.85 -8.62 -8.15
N GLY A 37 -6.52 -8.46 -8.19
CA GLY A 37 -5.65 -8.71 -7.03
C GLY A 37 -6.00 -7.87 -5.81
N ILE A 38 -6.30 -6.57 -5.98
CA ILE A 38 -6.75 -5.69 -4.89
C ILE A 38 -8.07 -6.18 -4.28
N VAL A 39 -9.04 -6.53 -5.12
CA VAL A 39 -10.33 -7.05 -4.65
C VAL A 39 -10.15 -8.35 -3.86
N LEU A 40 -9.36 -9.28 -4.38
CA LEU A 40 -9.08 -10.53 -3.68
C LEU A 40 -8.33 -10.29 -2.36
N MET A 41 -7.33 -9.42 -2.35
CA MET A 41 -6.60 -9.04 -1.14
C MET A 41 -7.52 -8.42 -0.10
N PHE A 42 -8.44 -7.55 -0.51
CA PHE A 42 -9.43 -6.97 0.38
C PHE A 42 -10.33 -8.05 0.99
N ILE A 43 -10.93 -8.91 0.16
CA ILE A 43 -11.84 -9.96 0.64
C ILE A 43 -11.14 -10.92 1.61
N LEU A 44 -9.90 -11.30 1.33
CA LEU A 44 -9.18 -12.29 2.11
C LEU A 44 -8.69 -11.75 3.45
N TRP A 45 -8.28 -10.48 3.52
CA TRP A 45 -7.51 -9.97 4.66
C TRP A 45 -8.12 -8.77 5.38
N VAL A 46 -9.22 -8.19 4.90
CA VAL A 46 -9.80 -6.98 5.51
C VAL A 46 -10.11 -7.18 6.98
N LYS A 47 -10.64 -8.35 7.38
CA LYS A 47 -10.99 -8.66 8.78
C LYS A 47 -9.80 -8.63 9.75
N ASP A 48 -8.60 -8.98 9.25
CA ASP A 48 -7.38 -9.05 10.05
C ASP A 48 -6.63 -7.70 10.07
N ASN A 49 -7.08 -6.71 9.29
CA ASN A 49 -6.43 -5.42 9.11
C ASN A 49 -7.19 -4.23 9.71
N PHE A 50 -8.23 -4.46 10.52
CA PHE A 50 -8.82 -3.38 11.31
C PHE A 50 -7.87 -2.96 12.43
N PHE A 51 -7.84 -1.64 12.69
CA PHE A 51 -7.03 -1.08 13.75
C PHE A 51 -7.61 -1.42 15.12
N ASP A 52 -6.73 -1.67 16.09
CA ASP A 52 -7.09 -1.97 17.48
C ASP A 52 -6.17 -1.22 18.47
N SER A 53 -6.38 -1.42 19.78
CA SER A 53 -5.61 -0.73 20.82
C SER A 53 -4.12 -1.09 20.82
N THR A 54 -3.75 -2.27 20.32
CA THR A 54 -2.34 -2.70 20.26
C THR A 54 -1.55 -1.91 19.21
N ASP A 55 -2.25 -1.40 18.18
CA ASP A 55 -1.62 -0.55 17.17
C ASP A 55 -1.11 0.76 17.75
N LEU A 56 -1.81 1.33 18.76
CA LEU A 56 -1.36 2.55 19.44
C LEU A 56 -0.07 2.31 20.22
N GLU A 57 0.04 1.16 20.89
CA GLU A 57 1.26 0.77 21.58
C GLU A 57 2.41 0.57 20.58
N TRP A 58 2.13 -0.10 19.47
CA TRP A 58 3.11 -0.32 18.40
C TRP A 58 3.63 1.00 17.83
N ILE A 59 2.74 1.97 17.56
CA ILE A 59 3.10 3.31 17.07
C ILE A 59 3.95 4.05 18.10
N SER A 60 3.56 4.03 19.39
CA SER A 60 4.27 4.74 20.46
C SER A 60 5.71 4.28 20.62
N LYS A 61 5.98 3.01 20.30
CA LYS A 61 7.31 2.39 20.31
C LYS A 61 7.98 2.41 18.92
N ALA A 62 7.36 3.07 17.92
CA ALA A 62 7.81 3.10 16.53
C ALA A 62 8.17 1.70 15.97
N GLY A 63 7.41 0.66 16.35
CA GLY A 63 7.66 -0.71 15.94
C GLY A 63 8.96 -1.33 16.46
N GLY A 64 9.62 -0.70 17.44
CA GLY A 64 10.94 -1.11 17.93
C GLY A 64 12.12 -0.57 17.11
N LEU A 65 11.87 0.22 16.07
CA LEU A 65 12.90 0.68 15.11
C LEU A 65 14.07 1.44 15.78
N PHE A 66 13.79 2.17 16.86
CA PHE A 66 14.79 3.01 17.55
C PHE A 66 15.32 2.40 18.85
N SER A 67 14.93 1.17 19.20
CA SER A 67 15.29 0.55 20.48
C SER A 67 15.58 -0.93 20.29
N SER A 68 16.86 -1.31 20.43
CA SER A 68 17.28 -2.72 20.33
C SER A 68 16.54 -3.58 21.38
N GLY A 69 15.95 -4.70 20.94
CA GLY A 69 15.26 -5.66 21.81
C GLY A 69 13.84 -5.24 22.23
N VAL A 70 13.29 -4.14 21.72
CA VAL A 70 11.89 -3.75 21.94
C VAL A 70 11.04 -4.27 20.80
N HIS A 71 10.21 -5.29 21.08
CA HIS A 71 9.26 -5.86 20.15
C HIS A 71 7.84 -5.56 20.66
N PRO A 72 7.16 -4.53 20.12
CA PRO A 72 5.79 -4.22 20.54
C PRO A 72 4.86 -5.39 20.22
N PRO A 73 3.87 -5.71 21.09
CA PRO A 73 2.96 -6.80 20.85
C PRO A 73 2.16 -6.57 19.56
N ALA A 74 2.05 -7.60 18.76
CA ALA A 74 1.28 -7.55 17.53
C ALA A 74 0.47 -8.84 17.35
N ARG A 75 -0.72 -8.69 16.75
CA ARG A 75 -1.54 -9.81 16.26
C ARG A 75 -0.96 -10.32 14.92
N LYS A 76 -1.78 -10.99 14.12
CA LYS A 76 -1.41 -11.50 12.79
C LYS A 76 -0.75 -10.45 11.90
N PHE A 77 -1.23 -9.21 11.96
CA PHE A 77 -0.63 -8.05 11.31
C PHE A 77 -0.34 -6.95 12.33
N ASN A 78 0.87 -6.38 12.29
CA ASN A 78 1.24 -5.21 13.06
C ASN A 78 0.74 -3.92 12.37
N PHE A 79 0.83 -2.78 13.07
CA PHE A 79 0.37 -1.50 12.51
C PHE A 79 1.01 -1.16 11.16
N GLY A 80 2.31 -1.40 10.98
CA GLY A 80 3.00 -1.12 9.72
C GLY A 80 2.42 -1.93 8.55
N GLN A 81 2.13 -3.21 8.78
CA GLN A 81 1.50 -4.09 7.81
C GLN A 81 0.04 -3.67 7.52
N LYS A 82 -0.73 -3.31 8.55
CA LYS A 82 -2.09 -2.75 8.40
C LYS A 82 -2.08 -1.45 7.61
N PHE A 83 -1.11 -0.57 7.87
CA PHE A 83 -0.93 0.68 7.11
C PHE A 83 -0.69 0.40 5.62
N ILE A 84 0.22 -0.51 5.28
CA ILE A 84 0.49 -0.91 3.89
C ILE A 84 -0.75 -1.52 3.26
N PHE A 85 -1.48 -2.40 3.98
CA PHE A 85 -2.72 -2.97 3.47
C PHE A 85 -3.71 -1.86 3.06
N TRP A 86 -4.00 -0.92 3.95
CA TRP A 86 -4.94 0.16 3.65
C TRP A 86 -4.41 1.14 2.60
N ALA A 87 -3.11 1.41 2.58
CA ALA A 87 -2.49 2.22 1.53
C ALA A 87 -2.68 1.57 0.14
N VAL A 88 -2.50 0.25 0.04
CA VAL A 88 -2.70 -0.48 -1.23
C VAL A 88 -4.18 -0.57 -1.60
N ILE A 89 -5.08 -0.83 -0.65
CA ILE A 89 -6.53 -0.89 -0.93
C ILE A 89 -7.06 0.48 -1.38
N LEU A 90 -6.81 1.53 -0.62
CA LEU A 90 -7.34 2.87 -0.91
C LEU A 90 -6.60 3.53 -2.08
N GLY A 91 -5.28 3.49 -2.05
CA GLY A 91 -4.44 4.06 -3.11
C GLY A 91 -4.59 3.31 -4.42
N GLY A 92 -4.51 1.99 -4.39
CA GLY A 92 -4.70 1.14 -5.56
C GLY A 92 -6.12 1.19 -6.12
N GLY A 93 -7.13 1.23 -5.25
CA GLY A 93 -8.53 1.44 -5.65
C GLY A 93 -8.73 2.79 -6.35
N SER A 94 -8.17 3.85 -5.78
CA SER A 94 -8.22 5.19 -6.37
C SER A 94 -7.45 5.28 -7.70
N LEU A 95 -6.29 4.61 -7.80
CA LEU A 95 -5.57 4.45 -9.08
C LEU A 95 -6.41 3.70 -10.12
N SER A 96 -7.11 2.66 -9.70
CA SER A 96 -7.99 1.88 -10.57
C SER A 96 -9.12 2.75 -11.15
N ILE A 97 -9.80 3.52 -10.30
CA ILE A 97 -10.89 4.41 -10.73
C ILE A 97 -10.36 5.49 -11.69
N SER A 98 -9.25 6.17 -11.35
CA SER A 98 -8.67 7.18 -12.22
C SER A 98 -8.10 6.59 -13.52
N GLY A 99 -7.55 5.36 -13.47
CA GLY A 99 -7.10 4.62 -14.65
C GLY A 99 -8.24 4.25 -15.59
N LEU A 100 -9.38 3.79 -15.05
CA LEU A 100 -10.60 3.54 -15.83
C LEU A 100 -11.15 4.82 -16.44
N ALA A 101 -11.13 5.95 -15.70
CA ALA A 101 -11.53 7.25 -16.25
C ALA A 101 -10.64 7.71 -17.41
N LEU A 102 -9.34 7.35 -17.39
CA LEU A 102 -8.42 7.60 -18.51
C LEU A 102 -8.62 6.66 -19.70
N MET A 103 -9.15 5.45 -19.46
CA MET A 103 -9.52 4.52 -20.54
C MET A 103 -10.88 4.87 -21.18
N PHE A 104 -11.81 5.38 -20.37
CA PHE A 104 -13.19 5.72 -20.76
C PHE A 104 -13.53 7.17 -20.39
N PRO A 105 -12.88 8.18 -21.05
CA PRO A 105 -12.84 9.57 -20.58
C PRO A 105 -14.17 10.34 -20.65
N PHE A 106 -15.18 9.78 -21.32
CA PHE A 106 -16.50 10.41 -21.42
C PHE A 106 -17.57 9.66 -20.62
N GLU A 107 -17.24 8.47 -20.10
CA GLU A 107 -18.18 7.60 -19.41
C GLU A 107 -17.95 7.60 -17.90
N ILE A 108 -16.68 7.70 -17.46
CA ILE A 108 -16.31 7.65 -16.07
C ILE A 108 -15.73 9.01 -15.65
N THR A 109 -16.50 9.72 -14.81
CA THR A 109 -16.21 11.09 -14.36
C THR A 109 -16.09 11.14 -12.82
N PRO A 110 -14.99 10.66 -12.22
CA PRO A 110 -14.87 10.48 -10.78
C PRO A 110 -14.78 11.78 -10.00
N PHE A 111 -14.25 12.88 -10.60
CA PHE A 111 -13.95 14.08 -9.84
C PHE A 111 -15.20 14.92 -9.54
N ALA A 112 -16.13 15.08 -10.48
CA ALA A 112 -17.38 15.77 -10.20
C ALA A 112 -18.14 15.14 -9.02
N GLY A 113 -18.23 13.80 -9.00
CA GLY A 113 -18.84 13.06 -7.89
C GLY A 113 -18.06 13.19 -6.57
N THR A 114 -16.75 13.07 -6.62
CA THR A 114 -15.88 13.25 -5.45
C THR A 114 -16.00 14.67 -4.88
N PHE A 115 -16.04 15.69 -5.74
CA PHE A 115 -16.19 17.09 -5.34
C PHE A 115 -17.57 17.34 -4.70
N ALA A 116 -18.63 16.72 -5.23
CA ALA A 116 -19.95 16.80 -4.62
C ALA A 116 -19.95 16.25 -3.17
N VAL A 117 -19.28 15.12 -2.96
CA VAL A 117 -19.12 14.56 -1.59
C VAL A 117 -18.31 15.48 -0.69
N LEU A 118 -17.17 16.02 -1.19
CA LEU A 118 -16.34 16.93 -0.43
C LEU A 118 -17.06 18.23 -0.07
N ASN A 119 -17.97 18.70 -0.92
CA ASN A 119 -18.78 19.90 -0.65
C ASN A 119 -19.73 19.73 0.53
N VAL A 120 -20.10 18.51 0.89
CA VAL A 120 -20.85 18.25 2.14
C VAL A 120 -20.05 18.70 3.37
N PHE A 121 -18.72 18.67 3.27
CA PHE A 121 -17.80 19.13 4.32
C PHE A 121 -17.36 20.60 4.16
N GLY A 122 -17.97 21.35 3.22
CA GLY A 122 -17.75 22.79 3.06
C GLY A 122 -16.57 23.20 2.15
N PHE A 123 -16.05 22.31 1.30
CA PHE A 123 -14.90 22.63 0.43
C PHE A 123 -15.21 23.59 -0.72
N GLY A 124 -16.46 23.69 -1.19
CA GLY A 124 -16.86 24.64 -2.24
C GLY A 124 -16.25 24.34 -3.62
N LEU A 125 -16.04 23.08 -3.96
CA LEU A 125 -15.43 22.63 -5.21
C LEU A 125 -16.44 22.62 -6.37
N PRO A 126 -16.01 22.80 -7.64
CA PRO A 126 -16.89 22.76 -8.80
C PRO A 126 -17.41 21.33 -9.04
N THR A 127 -18.72 21.17 -9.06
CA THR A 127 -19.37 19.87 -9.32
C THR A 127 -19.78 19.64 -10.78
N GLU A 128 -19.71 20.71 -11.59
CA GLU A 128 -19.89 20.65 -13.03
C GLU A 128 -18.54 20.80 -13.70
N LEU A 129 -17.98 19.69 -14.17
CA LEU A 129 -16.68 19.65 -14.84
C LEU A 129 -16.87 19.32 -16.33
N SER A 130 -16.14 20.03 -17.19
CA SER A 130 -16.08 19.62 -18.60
C SER A 130 -15.34 18.29 -18.75
N PRO A 131 -15.61 17.47 -19.78
CA PRO A 131 -14.89 16.24 -20.03
C PRO A 131 -13.36 16.40 -20.08
N LEU A 132 -12.90 17.55 -20.58
CA LEU A 132 -11.48 17.89 -20.60
C LEU A 132 -10.94 18.09 -19.16
N ALA A 133 -11.67 18.80 -18.30
CA ALA A 133 -11.26 19.02 -16.92
C ALA A 133 -11.20 17.71 -16.13
N GLU A 134 -12.20 16.84 -16.28
CA GLU A 134 -12.20 15.49 -15.67
C GLU A 134 -10.98 14.67 -16.11
N THR A 135 -10.68 14.67 -17.42
CA THR A 135 -9.51 13.95 -17.95
C THR A 135 -8.20 14.51 -17.41
N GLN A 136 -8.07 15.84 -17.33
CA GLN A 136 -6.87 16.49 -16.80
C GLN A 136 -6.66 16.17 -15.32
N LEU A 137 -7.71 16.23 -14.51
CA LEU A 137 -7.67 15.86 -13.10
C LEU A 137 -7.33 14.39 -12.91
N SER A 138 -7.92 13.51 -13.75
CA SER A 138 -7.61 12.07 -13.72
C SER A 138 -6.14 11.79 -14.05
N HIS A 139 -5.56 12.46 -15.05
CA HIS A 139 -4.13 12.35 -15.37
C HIS A 139 -3.23 12.81 -14.22
N LEU A 140 -3.55 13.98 -13.67
CA LEU A 140 -2.78 14.56 -12.58
C LEU A 140 -2.81 13.65 -11.34
N TRP A 141 -4.01 13.24 -10.94
CA TRP A 141 -4.22 12.37 -9.79
C TRP A 141 -3.55 11.01 -9.97
N HIS A 142 -3.81 10.33 -11.09
CA HIS A 142 -3.22 9.03 -11.42
C HIS A 142 -1.69 9.09 -11.41
N GLY A 143 -1.11 10.15 -11.99
CA GLY A 143 0.34 10.32 -12.02
C GLY A 143 0.95 10.57 -10.65
N ILE A 144 0.38 11.48 -9.85
CA ILE A 144 0.89 11.79 -8.50
C ILE A 144 0.73 10.57 -7.59
N LEU A 145 -0.48 10.01 -7.55
CA LEU A 145 -0.75 8.86 -6.69
C LEU A 145 0.07 7.64 -7.10
N GLY A 146 0.29 7.44 -8.41
CA GLY A 146 1.16 6.39 -8.93
C GLY A 146 2.59 6.51 -8.41
N LEU A 147 3.17 7.71 -8.42
CA LEU A 147 4.52 7.95 -7.87
C LEU A 147 4.58 7.71 -6.36
N VAL A 148 3.56 8.16 -5.62
CA VAL A 148 3.46 7.92 -4.16
C VAL A 148 3.37 6.42 -3.88
N MET A 149 2.53 5.69 -4.61
CA MET A 149 2.38 4.24 -4.43
C MET A 149 3.66 3.48 -4.79
N ILE A 150 4.37 3.88 -5.84
CA ILE A 150 5.69 3.29 -6.18
C ILE A 150 6.65 3.45 -5.00
N ALA A 151 6.74 4.65 -4.41
CA ALA A 151 7.61 4.88 -3.26
C ALA A 151 7.22 4.02 -2.05
N ILE A 152 5.93 3.92 -1.74
CA ILE A 152 5.41 3.08 -0.65
C ILE A 152 5.75 1.60 -0.89
N ILE A 153 5.54 1.09 -2.10
CA ILE A 153 5.80 -0.32 -2.43
C ILE A 153 7.30 -0.62 -2.41
N ILE A 154 8.16 0.29 -2.89
CA ILE A 154 9.62 0.11 -2.79
C ILE A 154 10.05 0.03 -1.32
N ALA A 155 9.54 0.94 -0.48
CA ALA A 155 9.82 0.90 0.96
C ALA A 155 9.32 -0.41 1.60
N HIS A 156 8.11 -0.88 1.22
CA HIS A 156 7.56 -2.14 1.69
C HIS A 156 8.42 -3.34 1.28
N ILE A 157 8.85 -3.40 0.02
CA ILE A 157 9.76 -4.46 -0.46
C ILE A 157 11.06 -4.44 0.32
N TYR A 158 11.65 -3.26 0.54
CA TYR A 158 12.89 -3.14 1.31
C TYR A 158 12.72 -3.67 2.74
N ILE A 159 11.70 -3.23 3.46
CA ILE A 159 11.45 -3.66 4.85
C ILE A 159 11.17 -5.17 4.90
N GLY A 160 10.35 -5.71 4.00
CA GLY A 160 9.96 -7.12 3.98
C GLY A 160 11.04 -8.06 3.41
N SER A 161 12.17 -7.53 2.91
CA SER A 161 13.26 -8.36 2.37
C SER A 161 14.58 -8.15 3.09
N LEU A 162 15.07 -6.92 3.17
CA LEU A 162 16.39 -6.59 3.72
C LEU A 162 16.33 -5.87 5.06
N GLY A 163 15.27 -5.09 5.29
CA GLY A 163 15.17 -4.21 6.46
C GLY A 163 14.73 -4.92 7.74
N MET A 164 14.16 -6.12 7.65
CA MET A 164 13.72 -6.92 8.78
C MET A 164 14.18 -8.37 8.59
N GLU A 165 15.15 -8.79 9.40
CA GLU A 165 15.69 -10.15 9.35
C GLU A 165 14.58 -11.19 9.60
N GLY A 166 14.55 -12.26 8.80
CA GLY A 166 13.53 -13.33 8.88
C GLY A 166 12.18 -13.01 8.21
N ALA A 167 11.87 -11.75 7.90
CA ALA A 167 10.59 -11.39 7.29
C ALA A 167 10.42 -11.96 5.87
N PHE A 168 11.51 -12.14 5.13
CA PHE A 168 11.49 -12.66 3.77
C PHE A 168 11.07 -14.14 3.71
N ASP A 169 11.28 -14.90 4.78
CA ASP A 169 10.91 -16.32 4.84
C ASP A 169 9.40 -16.52 4.67
N ALA A 170 8.59 -15.63 5.24
CA ALA A 170 7.14 -15.64 5.05
C ALA A 170 6.73 -15.55 3.58
N VAL A 171 7.47 -14.77 2.77
CA VAL A 171 7.18 -14.58 1.34
C VAL A 171 7.74 -15.72 0.49
N SER A 172 8.96 -16.19 0.81
CA SER A 172 9.68 -17.16 -0.01
C SER A 172 9.26 -18.60 0.24
N THR A 173 8.95 -18.96 1.49
CA THR A 173 8.62 -20.33 1.90
C THR A 173 7.18 -20.51 2.39
N GLY A 174 6.50 -19.41 2.73
CA GLY A 174 5.20 -19.43 3.40
C GLY A 174 5.27 -19.78 4.88
N GLN A 175 6.46 -19.86 5.46
CA GLN A 175 6.70 -20.20 6.87
C GLN A 175 7.63 -19.17 7.50
N VAL A 176 7.56 -19.04 8.81
CA VAL A 176 8.46 -18.21 9.62
C VAL A 176 8.98 -19.03 10.78
N ASP A 177 10.16 -18.66 11.28
CA ASP A 177 10.72 -19.22 12.51
C ASP A 177 9.80 -18.91 13.71
N GLU A 178 9.66 -19.86 14.63
CA GLU A 178 8.77 -19.71 15.79
C GLU A 178 9.25 -18.58 16.72
N ASN A 179 10.55 -18.46 16.96
CA ASN A 179 11.08 -17.39 17.80
C ASN A 179 10.83 -16.02 17.14
N TRP A 180 11.04 -15.93 15.84
CA TRP A 180 10.71 -14.72 15.07
C TRP A 180 9.23 -14.36 15.20
N ALA A 181 8.33 -15.35 15.10
CA ALA A 181 6.89 -15.13 15.26
C ALA A 181 6.54 -14.65 16.67
N ARG A 182 7.16 -15.24 17.71
CA ARG A 182 6.96 -14.83 19.10
C ARG A 182 7.46 -13.42 19.38
N GLU A 183 8.58 -13.01 18.78
CA GLU A 183 9.13 -11.67 18.93
C GLU A 183 8.28 -10.62 18.21
N ASN A 184 7.86 -10.88 16.98
CA ASN A 184 7.23 -9.88 16.12
C ASN A 184 5.70 -9.94 16.10
N HIS A 185 5.10 -11.07 16.49
CA HIS A 185 3.66 -11.34 16.47
C HIS A 185 3.19 -12.10 17.73
N SER A 186 3.65 -11.68 18.90
CA SER A 186 3.45 -12.37 20.17
C SER A 186 1.98 -12.68 20.50
N LEU A 187 1.06 -11.75 20.22
CA LEU A 187 -0.36 -11.97 20.47
C LEU A 187 -0.97 -12.98 19.48
N TRP A 188 -0.50 -13.00 18.25
CA TRP A 188 -0.95 -13.98 17.27
C TRP A 188 -0.51 -15.40 17.65
N VAL A 189 0.73 -15.59 18.11
CA VAL A 189 1.22 -16.88 18.59
C VAL A 189 0.41 -17.34 19.81
N ALA A 190 0.15 -16.44 20.77
CA ALA A 190 -0.68 -16.75 21.93
C ALA A 190 -2.12 -17.16 21.55
N GLU A 191 -2.70 -16.51 20.54
CA GLU A 191 -4.02 -16.88 20.00
C GLU A 191 -4.02 -18.31 19.41
N LEU A 192 -2.94 -18.70 18.71
CA LEU A 192 -2.80 -20.05 18.14
C LEU A 192 -2.58 -21.13 19.21
N GLU A 193 -1.91 -20.80 20.31
CA GLU A 193 -1.63 -21.72 21.43
C GLU A 193 -2.79 -21.84 22.42
N GLY A 194 -3.94 -21.25 22.16
CA GLY A 194 -5.14 -21.38 23.00
C GLY A 194 -5.37 -20.26 24.00
N GLY A 195 -4.79 -19.09 23.79
CA GLY A 195 -5.26 -17.85 24.43
C GLY A 195 -4.64 -17.48 25.76
N ALA A 196 -3.51 -18.08 26.18
CA ALA A 196 -2.72 -17.53 27.29
C ALA A 196 -1.91 -16.34 26.76
N ALA A 197 -2.19 -15.10 27.22
CA ALA A 197 -1.35 -13.95 26.90
C ALA A 197 0.11 -14.25 27.32
N PRO A 198 1.11 -14.00 26.47
CA PRO A 198 2.50 -14.21 26.83
C PRO A 198 2.84 -13.37 28.07
N PRO A 199 3.68 -13.88 29.01
CA PRO A 199 4.16 -13.08 30.12
C PRO A 199 4.84 -11.83 29.54
N GLN A 200 4.44 -10.67 30.01
CA GLN A 200 5.13 -9.44 29.68
C GLN A 200 6.60 -9.64 30.08
N SER A 201 7.50 -9.52 29.13
CA SER A 201 8.94 -9.55 29.41
C SER A 201 9.26 -8.35 30.30
N GLY A 202 9.09 -8.55 31.60
CA GLY A 202 9.62 -7.65 32.62
C GLY A 202 11.13 -7.67 32.46
N GLY A 203 11.72 -6.50 32.33
CA GLY A 203 13.15 -6.34 32.13
C GLY A 203 13.95 -7.22 33.08
N GLU A 204 14.76 -8.09 32.52
CA GLU A 204 15.84 -8.71 33.25
C GLU A 204 16.78 -7.59 33.69
N GLN A 205 16.78 -7.33 35.00
CA GLN A 205 17.84 -6.58 35.64
C GLN A 205 19.15 -7.36 35.43
N PRO A 206 20.25 -6.73 35.03
CA PRO A 206 21.52 -7.39 35.01
C PRO A 206 21.87 -7.83 36.43
N ALA A 207 22.11 -9.13 36.64
CA ALA A 207 22.71 -9.63 37.86
C ALA A 207 24.10 -9.06 38.02
N GLU A 208 24.39 -8.58 39.25
CA GLU A 208 25.66 -8.04 39.71
C GLU A 208 26.86 -9.00 39.52
#